data_609c9d45fdff134918646198db74ed9e
#
_entry.id   609c9d45fdff134918646198db74ed9e
#
_cell.length_a   1.000
_cell.length_b   1.000
_cell.length_c   1.000
_cell.angle_alpha   90.00
_cell.angle_beta   90.00
_cell.angle_gamma   90.00
#
_symmetry.space_group_name_H-M   'P 1'
#
loop_
_entity.id
_entity.type
_entity.pdbx_description
1 polymer ?
#
loop_
_entity_poly.entity_id
_entity_poly.type
_entity_poly.pdbx_seq_one_letter_code
_entity_poly.pdbx_strand_id
1 'polypeptide(L)'
;GETILTSCAECYKTLKQDYNRLNVIHISQFLNQLINEGKLKFTKKDFNVTYHDSCHLGRHCDIFDEPREVISSVANIVEMENHHETSLCCGAGGGVKSAYPEVANQMAESRINQAKCTDCDILLTPCPFCKLNLKNDDLEVLDITEFLVKYGGD
;
A
#
# COMPACT_ATOMS: atom_id res chain seq x y z
N GLY A 1 -4.52 5.07 26.82
CA GLY A 1 -3.16 5.29 26.33
C GLY A 1 -3.19 5.97 24.97
N GLU A 2 -2.12 6.60 24.59
CA GLU A 2 -1.99 7.24 23.26
C GLU A 2 -1.88 6.18 22.16
N THR A 3 -2.42 6.47 20.98
CA THR A 3 -2.35 5.60 19.80
C THR A 3 -1.32 6.18 18.84
N ILE A 4 -0.39 5.34 18.38
CA ILE A 4 0.58 5.70 17.37
C ILE A 4 -0.03 5.38 16.00
N LEU A 5 -0.18 6.40 15.16
CA LEU A 5 -0.61 6.27 13.78
C LEU A 5 0.62 6.29 12.86
N THR A 6 0.76 5.31 11.99
CA THR A 6 1.87 5.25 11.03
C THR A 6 1.39 4.96 9.60
N SER A 7 2.01 5.59 8.61
CA SER A 7 1.79 5.32 7.19
C SER A 7 2.82 4.36 6.58
N CYS A 8 3.77 3.89 7.37
CA CYS A 8 4.84 2.99 6.92
C CYS A 8 4.57 1.57 7.38
N ALA A 9 4.44 0.63 6.44
CA ALA A 9 4.19 -0.77 6.71
C ALA A 9 5.30 -1.43 7.55
N GLU A 10 6.57 -1.12 7.29
CA GLU A 10 7.71 -1.65 8.03
C GLU A 10 7.73 -1.09 9.47
N CYS A 11 7.49 0.22 9.64
CA CYS A 11 7.37 0.83 10.96
C CYS A 11 6.20 0.23 11.75
N TYR A 12 5.05 0.03 11.09
CA TYR A 12 3.89 -0.61 11.72
C TYR A 12 4.24 -1.99 12.25
N LYS A 13 4.79 -2.86 11.39
CA LYS A 13 5.20 -4.23 11.76
C LYS A 13 6.16 -4.20 12.95
N THR A 14 7.22 -3.41 12.88
CA THR A 14 8.25 -3.34 13.92
C THR A 14 7.67 -2.83 15.25
N LEU A 15 6.94 -1.70 15.23
CA LEU A 15 6.35 -1.15 16.44
C LEU A 15 5.29 -2.08 17.05
N LYS A 16 4.53 -2.79 16.23
CA LYS A 16 3.46 -3.71 16.67
C LYS A 16 3.99 -5.02 17.24
N GLN A 17 5.03 -5.59 16.61
CA GLN A 17 5.52 -6.93 16.97
C GLN A 17 6.68 -6.90 17.94
N ASP A 18 7.60 -5.94 17.80
CA ASP A 18 8.82 -5.89 18.59
C ASP A 18 8.63 -5.03 19.87
N TYR A 19 7.58 -4.20 19.94
CA TYR A 19 7.25 -3.31 21.07
C TYR A 19 5.81 -3.54 21.55
N ASN A 20 5.56 -4.69 22.17
CA ASN A 20 4.22 -5.21 22.53
C ASN A 20 3.38 -4.31 23.48
N ARG A 21 3.94 -3.21 24.00
CA ARG A 21 3.22 -2.26 24.86
C ARG A 21 2.64 -1.07 24.11
N LEU A 22 2.98 -0.93 22.84
CA LEU A 22 2.54 0.19 22.03
C LEU A 22 1.18 -0.11 21.37
N ASN A 23 0.27 0.84 21.46
CA ASN A 23 -0.95 0.81 20.68
C ASN A 23 -0.67 1.46 19.32
N VAL A 24 -0.51 0.63 18.30
CA VAL A 24 -0.13 1.08 16.94
C VAL A 24 -1.23 0.71 15.95
N ILE A 25 -1.58 1.64 15.09
CA ILE A 25 -2.52 1.46 13.99
C ILE A 25 -1.88 1.94 12.69
N HIS A 26 -2.06 1.19 11.60
CA HIS A 26 -1.66 1.65 10.27
C HIS A 26 -2.70 2.62 9.71
N ILE A 27 -2.25 3.59 8.91
CA ILE A 27 -3.13 4.62 8.34
C ILE A 27 -4.32 4.03 7.56
N SER A 28 -4.12 2.92 6.83
CA SER A 28 -5.20 2.26 6.09
C SER A 28 -6.30 1.72 7.01
N GLN A 29 -5.93 1.17 8.16
CA GLN A 29 -6.89 0.68 9.16
C GLN A 29 -7.67 1.86 9.76
N PHE A 30 -6.97 2.95 10.09
CA PHE A 30 -7.61 4.13 10.65
C PHE A 30 -8.57 4.80 9.66
N LEU A 31 -8.15 4.95 8.41
CA LEU A 31 -9.00 5.49 7.35
C LEU A 31 -10.23 4.62 7.11
N ASN A 32 -10.04 3.28 7.07
CA ASN A 32 -11.14 2.35 6.93
C ASN A 32 -12.15 2.46 8.08
N GLN A 33 -11.66 2.58 9.32
CA GLN A 33 -12.52 2.82 10.47
C GLN A 33 -13.34 4.11 10.31
N LEU A 34 -12.72 5.22 9.89
CA LEU A 34 -13.42 6.50 9.69
C LEU A 34 -14.48 6.42 8.60
N ILE A 35 -14.21 5.68 7.52
CA ILE A 35 -15.17 5.45 6.43
C ILE A 35 -16.37 4.62 6.96
N ASN A 36 -16.12 3.54 7.67
CA ASN A 36 -17.16 2.66 8.21
C ASN A 36 -18.03 3.36 9.28
N GLU A 37 -17.44 4.28 10.03
CA GLU A 37 -18.16 5.13 11.00
C GLU A 37 -18.90 6.30 10.33
N GLY A 38 -18.77 6.47 9.02
CA GLY A 38 -19.37 7.58 8.26
C GLY A 38 -18.76 8.96 8.55
N LYS A 39 -17.62 9.01 9.24
CA LYS A 39 -16.86 10.22 9.55
C LYS A 39 -16.03 10.74 8.37
N LEU A 40 -15.66 9.83 7.47
CA LEU A 40 -14.98 10.14 6.22
C LEU A 40 -15.79 9.56 5.08
N LYS A 41 -16.08 10.36 4.06
CA LYS A 41 -16.88 9.95 2.90
C LYS A 41 -16.19 10.37 1.63
N PHE A 42 -16.21 9.51 0.64
CA PHE A 42 -15.71 9.76 -0.70
C PHE A 42 -16.80 9.50 -1.73
N THR A 43 -16.71 10.15 -2.87
CA THR A 43 -17.55 9.85 -4.03
C THR A 43 -16.81 8.85 -4.90
N LYS A 44 -17.37 7.63 -5.04
CA LYS A 44 -16.80 6.61 -5.91
C LYS A 44 -16.83 7.07 -7.36
N LYS A 45 -15.69 7.00 -8.03
CA LYS A 45 -15.49 7.37 -9.43
C LYS A 45 -15.29 6.11 -10.28
N ASP A 46 -15.68 6.17 -11.54
CA ASP A 46 -15.58 5.03 -12.46
C ASP A 46 -14.22 5.04 -13.20
N PHE A 47 -13.17 4.65 -12.47
CA PHE A 47 -11.86 4.35 -13.05
C PHE A 47 -11.17 3.23 -12.27
N ASN A 48 -10.19 2.61 -12.91
CA ASN A 48 -9.48 1.47 -12.38
C ASN A 48 -8.10 1.85 -11.85
N VAL A 49 -7.72 1.21 -10.74
CA VAL A 49 -6.38 1.29 -10.16
C VAL A 49 -5.90 -0.11 -9.81
N THR A 50 -4.59 -0.31 -9.74
CA THR A 50 -4.04 -1.56 -9.21
C THR A 50 -3.32 -1.33 -7.88
N TYR A 51 -3.21 -2.39 -7.07
CA TYR A 51 -2.71 -2.28 -5.70
C TYR A 51 -1.57 -3.26 -5.42
N HIS A 52 -0.50 -2.73 -4.83
CA HIS A 52 0.64 -3.51 -4.35
C HIS A 52 0.51 -3.79 -2.86
N ASP A 53 0.32 -5.04 -2.49
CA ASP A 53 0.39 -5.48 -1.09
C ASP A 53 1.83 -5.36 -0.58
N SER A 54 2.05 -4.47 0.39
CA SER A 54 3.34 -4.39 1.09
C SER A 54 3.52 -5.63 1.96
N CYS A 55 4.68 -6.30 1.82
CA CYS A 55 4.95 -7.53 2.56
C CYS A 55 4.87 -7.36 4.09
N HIS A 56 5.33 -6.24 4.62
CA HIS A 56 5.28 -5.98 6.07
C HIS A 56 3.85 -5.71 6.59
N LEU A 57 2.94 -5.19 5.76
CA LEU A 57 1.56 -4.98 6.17
C LEU A 57 0.70 -6.24 5.93
N GLY A 58 0.78 -6.81 4.72
CA GLY A 58 0.02 -8.01 4.34
C GLY A 58 0.58 -9.27 5.02
N ARG A 59 1.63 -9.86 4.45
CA ARG A 59 2.13 -11.17 4.92
C ARG A 59 2.59 -11.21 6.37
N HIS A 60 3.12 -10.12 6.92
CA HIS A 60 3.62 -10.10 8.31
C HIS A 60 2.56 -9.71 9.33
N CYS A 61 1.52 -9.00 8.93
CA CYS A 61 0.51 -8.46 9.86
C CYS A 61 -0.93 -8.80 9.48
N ASP A 62 -1.15 -9.57 8.40
CA ASP A 62 -2.46 -10.02 7.92
C ASP A 62 -3.46 -8.88 7.63
N ILE A 63 -2.92 -7.74 7.14
CA ILE A 63 -3.72 -6.57 6.77
C ILE A 63 -3.78 -6.48 5.25
N PHE A 64 -4.84 -7.03 4.66
CA PHE A 64 -5.09 -7.08 3.22
C PHE A 64 -6.35 -6.32 2.82
N ASP A 65 -7.41 -6.41 3.62
CA ASP A 65 -8.74 -5.93 3.27
C ASP A 65 -8.90 -4.43 3.51
N GLU A 66 -8.43 -3.91 4.64
CA GLU A 66 -8.62 -2.50 5.00
C GLU A 66 -8.05 -1.52 3.95
N PRO A 67 -6.84 -1.72 3.39
CA PRO A 67 -6.37 -0.90 2.28
C PRO A 67 -7.29 -0.95 1.05
N ARG A 68 -7.82 -2.15 0.74
CA ARG A 68 -8.73 -2.36 -0.39
C ARG A 68 -10.08 -1.69 -0.19
N GLU A 69 -10.63 -1.77 1.00
CA GLU A 69 -11.89 -1.10 1.35
C GLU A 69 -11.75 0.43 1.21
N VAL A 70 -10.62 0.99 1.68
CA VAL A 70 -10.31 2.42 1.53
C VAL A 70 -10.22 2.80 0.05
N ILE A 71 -9.47 2.06 -0.76
CA ILE A 71 -9.31 2.34 -2.20
C ILE A 71 -10.66 2.19 -2.92
N SER A 72 -11.42 1.15 -2.60
CA SER A 72 -12.72 0.85 -3.23
C SER A 72 -13.79 1.90 -2.93
N SER A 73 -13.60 2.73 -1.91
CA SER A 73 -14.46 3.89 -1.66
C SER A 73 -14.32 5.01 -2.70
N VAL A 74 -13.23 5.00 -3.49
CA VAL A 74 -12.91 6.03 -4.50
C VAL A 74 -12.86 5.47 -5.92
N ALA A 75 -12.28 4.27 -6.14
CA ALA A 75 -12.04 3.69 -7.45
C ALA A 75 -12.30 2.17 -7.48
N ASN A 76 -12.21 1.57 -8.65
CA ASN A 76 -12.25 0.11 -8.79
C ASN A 76 -10.82 -0.46 -8.72
N ILE A 77 -10.65 -1.60 -8.04
CA ILE A 77 -9.36 -2.28 -7.97
C ILE A 77 -9.33 -3.40 -9.01
N VAL A 78 -8.25 -3.41 -9.81
CA VAL A 78 -7.88 -4.54 -10.67
C VAL A 78 -6.65 -5.20 -10.04
N GLU A 79 -6.81 -6.42 -9.55
CA GLU A 79 -5.73 -7.15 -8.89
C GLU A 79 -4.66 -7.58 -9.88
N MET A 80 -3.41 -7.55 -9.44
CA MET A 80 -2.30 -8.16 -10.17
C MET A 80 -2.37 -9.68 -10.05
N GLU A 81 -1.66 -10.40 -10.92
CA GLU A 81 -1.56 -11.86 -10.89
C GLU A 81 -1.21 -12.39 -9.49
N ASN A 82 -0.17 -11.82 -8.89
CA ASN A 82 0.21 -12.13 -7.52
C ASN A 82 -0.27 -11.01 -6.57
N HIS A 83 -1.24 -11.31 -5.73
CA HIS A 83 -1.82 -10.40 -4.76
C HIS A 83 -2.01 -11.08 -3.41
N HIS A 84 -2.38 -10.32 -2.37
CA HIS A 84 -2.50 -10.82 -0.99
C HIS A 84 -1.23 -11.55 -0.55
N GLU A 85 -1.31 -12.78 -0.07
CA GLU A 85 -0.19 -13.58 0.44
C GLU A 85 0.85 -13.88 -0.63
N THR A 86 0.44 -14.00 -1.88
CA THR A 86 1.32 -14.30 -3.02
C THR A 86 2.00 -13.07 -3.63
N SER A 87 1.67 -11.88 -3.15
CA SER A 87 2.22 -10.63 -3.68
C SER A 87 3.75 -10.64 -3.72
N LEU A 88 4.33 -10.26 -4.85
CA LEU A 88 5.78 -10.11 -4.97
C LEU A 88 6.26 -8.90 -4.17
N CYS A 89 7.43 -9.01 -3.56
CA CYS A 89 8.03 -7.91 -2.82
C CYS A 89 8.51 -6.80 -3.76
N CYS A 90 8.41 -5.54 -3.32
CA CYS A 90 8.97 -4.39 -4.05
C CYS A 90 10.51 -4.34 -4.02
N GLY A 91 11.17 -5.10 -3.14
CA GLY A 91 12.63 -5.15 -3.01
C GLY A 91 13.26 -4.05 -2.15
N ALA A 92 12.50 -3.12 -1.57
CA ALA A 92 13.08 -1.98 -0.85
C ALA A 92 13.50 -2.31 0.59
N GLY A 93 12.73 -3.15 1.29
CA GLY A 93 12.86 -3.37 2.73
C GLY A 93 13.99 -4.28 3.14
N GLY A 94 14.17 -4.44 4.47
CA GLY A 94 15.14 -5.36 5.04
C GLY A 94 16.61 -5.05 4.70
N GLY A 95 16.92 -3.82 4.27
CA GLY A 95 18.27 -3.44 3.86
C GLY A 95 18.69 -3.89 2.46
N VAL A 96 17.83 -4.60 1.71
CA VAL A 96 18.15 -5.12 0.37
C VAL A 96 18.50 -3.99 -0.59
N LYS A 97 17.72 -2.88 -0.59
CA LYS A 97 18.00 -1.74 -1.47
C LYS A 97 19.37 -1.11 -1.22
N SER A 98 19.81 -1.07 0.04
CA SER A 98 21.09 -0.47 0.42
C SER A 98 22.27 -1.41 0.15
N ALA A 99 22.11 -2.71 0.42
CA ALA A 99 23.18 -3.70 0.31
C ALA A 99 23.28 -4.30 -1.11
N TYR A 100 22.14 -4.47 -1.79
CA TYR A 100 22.03 -5.13 -3.09
C TYR A 100 21.07 -4.37 -4.01
N PRO A 101 21.41 -3.14 -4.45
CA PRO A 101 20.51 -2.28 -5.21
C PRO A 101 20.07 -2.90 -6.54
N GLU A 102 20.91 -3.69 -7.20
CA GLU A 102 20.56 -4.37 -8.43
C GLU A 102 19.45 -5.42 -8.23
N VAL A 103 19.52 -6.18 -7.14
CA VAL A 103 18.49 -7.14 -6.77
C VAL A 103 17.17 -6.42 -6.46
N ALA A 104 17.24 -5.33 -5.69
CA ALA A 104 16.08 -4.51 -5.37
C ALA A 104 15.40 -3.95 -6.64
N ASN A 105 16.18 -3.52 -7.62
CA ASN A 105 15.68 -3.00 -8.89
C ASN A 105 15.01 -4.10 -9.73
N GLN A 106 15.60 -5.29 -9.82
CA GLN A 106 15.01 -6.43 -10.54
C GLN A 106 13.67 -6.87 -9.90
N MET A 107 13.60 -6.87 -8.56
CA MET A 107 12.35 -7.18 -7.84
C MET A 107 11.28 -6.12 -8.14
N ALA A 108 11.65 -4.84 -8.13
CA ALA A 108 10.75 -3.74 -8.45
C ALA A 108 10.25 -3.83 -9.89
N GLU A 109 11.14 -4.07 -10.86
CA GLU A 109 10.80 -4.23 -12.26
C GLU A 109 9.81 -5.37 -12.50
N SER A 110 10.05 -6.52 -11.88
CA SER A 110 9.14 -7.66 -11.93
C SER A 110 7.73 -7.28 -11.43
N ARG A 111 7.66 -6.52 -10.34
CA ARG A 111 6.39 -6.07 -9.77
C ARG A 111 5.69 -5.01 -10.63
N ILE A 112 6.44 -4.06 -11.18
CA ILE A 112 5.94 -3.05 -12.12
C ILE A 112 5.37 -3.71 -13.38
N ASN A 113 6.03 -4.74 -13.90
CA ASN A 113 5.54 -5.48 -15.07
C ASN A 113 4.20 -6.17 -14.79
N GLN A 114 3.99 -6.74 -13.60
CA GLN A 114 2.68 -7.26 -13.20
C GLN A 114 1.61 -6.15 -13.11
N ALA A 115 1.99 -4.97 -12.59
CA ALA A 115 1.08 -3.84 -12.52
C ALA A 115 0.66 -3.37 -13.93
N LYS A 116 1.58 -3.31 -14.88
CA LYS A 116 1.29 -2.97 -16.29
C LYS A 116 0.32 -3.95 -16.95
N CYS A 117 0.35 -5.23 -16.59
CA CYS A 117 -0.58 -6.24 -17.12
C CYS A 117 -2.03 -6.03 -16.66
N THR A 118 -2.30 -5.13 -15.72
CA THR A 118 -3.67 -4.78 -15.29
C THR A 118 -4.33 -3.72 -16.16
N ASP A 119 -3.61 -3.11 -17.09
CA ASP A 119 -4.06 -1.99 -17.91
C ASP A 119 -4.54 -0.77 -17.08
N CYS A 120 -4.01 -0.62 -15.86
CA CYS A 120 -4.26 0.53 -15.00
C CYS A 120 -3.11 1.53 -15.09
N ASP A 121 -3.43 2.83 -15.07
CA ASP A 121 -2.41 3.90 -15.08
C ASP A 121 -1.86 4.22 -13.69
N ILE A 122 -2.55 3.77 -12.63
CA ILE A 122 -2.24 4.10 -11.24
C ILE A 122 -1.94 2.83 -10.45
N LEU A 123 -0.74 2.80 -9.84
CA LEU A 123 -0.31 1.77 -8.90
C LEU A 123 -0.31 2.35 -7.48
N LEU A 124 -1.11 1.77 -6.61
CA LEU A 124 -1.23 2.17 -5.21
C LEU A 124 -0.44 1.25 -4.28
N THR A 125 0.07 1.81 -3.19
CA THR A 125 0.76 1.05 -2.14
C THR A 125 0.53 1.68 -0.77
N PRO A 126 0.51 0.90 0.33
CA PRO A 126 0.35 1.41 1.68
C PRO A 126 1.69 1.68 2.38
N CYS A 127 2.78 1.86 1.62
CA CYS A 127 4.12 1.95 2.19
C CYS A 127 5.02 2.91 1.40
N PRO A 128 5.63 3.91 2.05
CA PRO A 128 6.51 4.87 1.37
C PRO A 128 7.77 4.22 0.77
N PHE A 129 8.30 3.16 1.38
CA PHE A 129 9.42 2.40 0.81
C PHE A 129 9.03 1.66 -0.47
N CYS A 130 7.85 1.05 -0.49
CA CYS A 130 7.33 0.42 -1.71
C CYS A 130 7.12 1.48 -2.79
N LYS A 131 6.50 2.62 -2.46
CA LYS A 131 6.34 3.73 -3.40
C LYS A 131 7.67 4.18 -4.00
N LEU A 132 8.68 4.38 -3.14
CA LEU A 132 10.01 4.82 -3.58
C LEU A 132 10.64 3.83 -4.58
N ASN A 133 10.55 2.52 -4.30
CA ASN A 133 11.21 1.50 -5.13
C ASN A 133 10.41 1.13 -6.38
N LEU A 134 9.09 1.29 -6.35
CA LEU A 134 8.22 1.02 -7.52
C LEU A 134 8.05 2.23 -8.43
N LYS A 135 8.63 3.40 -8.08
CA LYS A 135 8.58 4.59 -8.93
C LYS A 135 9.16 4.29 -10.31
N ASN A 136 8.41 4.63 -11.36
CA ASN A 136 8.77 4.45 -12.76
C ASN A 136 8.10 5.53 -13.61
N ASP A 137 8.38 5.55 -14.91
CA ASP A 137 7.86 6.56 -15.84
C ASP A 137 6.54 6.15 -16.52
N ASP A 138 6.13 4.87 -16.39
CA ASP A 138 4.97 4.33 -17.10
C ASP A 138 3.68 4.37 -16.29
N LEU A 139 3.79 4.31 -14.95
CA LEU A 139 2.66 4.28 -14.02
C LEU A 139 2.76 5.42 -13.01
N GLU A 140 1.63 6.02 -12.67
CA GLU A 140 1.56 6.90 -11.50
C GLU A 140 1.56 6.06 -10.21
N VAL A 141 2.66 6.11 -9.45
CA VAL A 141 2.79 5.37 -8.19
C VAL A 141 2.47 6.27 -7.01
N LEU A 142 1.40 5.97 -6.28
CA LEU A 142 0.93 6.78 -5.16
C LEU A 142 0.84 5.96 -3.86
N ASP A 143 1.10 6.63 -2.75
CA ASP A 143 0.64 6.16 -1.45
C ASP A 143 -0.89 6.31 -1.34
N ILE A 144 -1.54 5.45 -0.54
CA ILE A 144 -2.99 5.49 -0.36
C ILE A 144 -3.47 6.88 0.10
N THR A 145 -2.72 7.56 0.96
CA THR A 145 -3.11 8.90 1.46
C THR A 145 -3.01 9.96 0.37
N GLU A 146 -1.98 9.92 -0.46
CA GLU A 146 -1.85 10.79 -1.63
C GLU A 146 -2.97 10.56 -2.65
N PHE A 147 -3.31 9.28 -2.87
CA PHE A 147 -4.42 8.90 -3.73
C PHE A 147 -5.75 9.50 -3.26
N LEU A 148 -6.05 9.39 -1.96
CA LEU A 148 -7.27 9.96 -1.41
C LEU A 148 -7.31 11.49 -1.53
N VAL A 149 -6.19 12.18 -1.30
CA VAL A 149 -6.11 13.63 -1.46
C VAL A 149 -6.32 14.05 -2.91
N LYS A 150 -5.73 13.30 -3.85
CA LYS A 150 -5.78 13.64 -5.28
C LYS A 150 -7.12 13.28 -5.93
N TYR A 151 -7.69 12.15 -5.57
CA TYR A 151 -8.85 11.58 -6.27
C TYR A 151 -10.11 11.44 -5.40
N GLY A 152 -10.00 11.52 -4.08
CA GLY A 152 -11.13 11.32 -3.16
C GLY A 152 -12.05 12.54 -3.00
N GLY A 153 -11.62 13.73 -3.41
CA GLY A 153 -12.47 14.94 -3.42
C GLY A 153 -13.52 14.93 -4.52
N ASP A 154 -14.52 15.81 -4.37
CA ASP A 154 -15.59 16.05 -5.36
C ASP A 154 -15.05 16.67 -6.65
#